data_66571b421173b65b050bf170fcd9d300
#
_entry.id   66571b421173b65b050bf170fcd9d300
#
_cell.length_a   1.000
_cell.length_b   1.000
_cell.length_c   1.000
_cell.angle_alpha   90.00
_cell.angle_beta   90.00
_cell.angle_gamma   90.00
#
_symmetry.space_group_name_H-M   'P 1'
#
loop_
_entity.id
_entity.type
_entity.pdbx_description
1 polymer ?
#
loop_
_entity_poly.entity_id
_entity_poly.type
_entity_poly.pdbx_seq_one_letter_code
_entity_poly.pdbx_strand_id
1 'polypeptide(L)'
;MQFKMISCNEEDAEFIEERAGNAFNLIAQPEEDEEEFVYIITDESGDLLGGCILSVDGLKTASIYDLWVEEAFRRQGMASALIREAEREAREQGCYLAMVGTFDWQAKSFYDKHGYMLNDTMTGVPKGHEHYMLTKRLDRSTEEYIPSNTGKYEIKRGGEKDAEILSGKLHEYDSAIAPREHEYIPLSKKIMDENGRIIAGFAGGVDGWNGTDIDALWVEEEYRDQGIGSQLLAELEREVKENGVDVMFIEAFDWNVGFFKKNGYERVTGMLEDYPKGHVMYCMQKSL
;
A
#
# COMPACT_ATOMS: atom_id res chain seq x y z
N MET A 1 -28.16 -5.90 -22.78
CA MET A 1 -28.42 -6.92 -21.74
C MET A 1 -28.41 -6.23 -20.40
N GLN A 2 -29.32 -6.58 -19.50
CA GLN A 2 -29.29 -6.05 -18.15
C GLN A 2 -28.62 -7.11 -17.27
N PHE A 3 -27.36 -6.88 -16.92
CA PHE A 3 -26.62 -7.78 -16.05
C PHE A 3 -27.08 -7.57 -14.60
N LYS A 4 -27.25 -8.65 -13.85
CA LYS A 4 -27.59 -8.60 -12.44
C LYS A 4 -26.32 -8.65 -11.60
N MET A 5 -26.08 -7.61 -10.83
CA MET A 5 -25.00 -7.55 -9.84
C MET A 5 -25.46 -8.19 -8.53
N ILE A 6 -24.63 -9.04 -7.94
CA ILE A 6 -24.92 -9.72 -6.68
C ILE A 6 -23.67 -9.72 -5.77
N SER A 7 -23.87 -9.83 -4.46
CA SER A 7 -22.76 -9.93 -3.51
C SER A 7 -21.95 -11.21 -3.71
N CYS A 8 -20.65 -11.13 -3.49
CA CYS A 8 -19.76 -12.29 -3.49
C CYS A 8 -19.82 -13.05 -2.15
N ASN A 9 -19.45 -14.31 -2.18
CA ASN A 9 -18.86 -14.98 -1.05
C ASN A 9 -17.33 -14.85 -1.14
N GLU A 10 -16.61 -15.38 -0.19
CA GLU A 10 -15.14 -15.30 -0.11
C GLU A 10 -14.46 -15.88 -1.36
N GLU A 11 -14.86 -17.08 -1.79
CA GLU A 11 -14.33 -17.74 -3.00
C GLU A 11 -14.55 -16.91 -4.29
N ASP A 12 -15.69 -16.23 -4.39
CA ASP A 12 -15.99 -15.35 -5.53
C ASP A 12 -15.09 -14.08 -5.51
N ALA A 13 -14.83 -13.52 -4.33
CA ALA A 13 -13.95 -12.36 -4.18
C ALA A 13 -12.51 -12.73 -4.56
N GLU A 14 -11.97 -13.81 -3.99
CA GLU A 14 -10.66 -14.35 -4.33
C GLU A 14 -10.51 -14.63 -5.84
N PHE A 15 -11.54 -15.19 -6.48
CA PHE A 15 -11.54 -15.39 -7.94
C PHE A 15 -11.39 -14.07 -8.70
N ILE A 16 -12.09 -13.01 -8.28
CA ILE A 16 -12.04 -11.70 -8.94
C ILE A 16 -10.64 -11.07 -8.75
N GLU A 17 -10.08 -11.16 -7.55
CA GLU A 17 -8.73 -10.69 -7.22
C GLU A 17 -7.68 -11.43 -8.04
N GLU A 18 -7.74 -12.75 -8.12
CA GLU A 18 -6.85 -13.56 -8.97
C GLU A 18 -6.91 -13.10 -10.43
N ARG A 19 -8.11 -12.86 -10.96
CA ARG A 19 -8.30 -12.42 -12.36
C ARG A 19 -7.75 -11.02 -12.59
N ALA A 20 -7.93 -10.11 -11.64
CA ALA A 20 -7.37 -8.76 -11.71
C ALA A 20 -5.83 -8.80 -11.62
N GLY A 21 -5.29 -9.58 -10.69
CA GLY A 21 -3.85 -9.78 -10.50
C GLY A 21 -3.19 -10.39 -11.73
N ASN A 22 -3.80 -11.42 -12.33
CA ASN A 22 -3.31 -12.02 -13.57
C ASN A 22 -3.27 -10.99 -14.72
N ALA A 23 -4.30 -10.12 -14.85
CA ALA A 23 -4.32 -9.08 -15.86
C ALA A 23 -3.23 -8.01 -15.62
N PHE A 24 -2.97 -7.66 -14.37
CA PHE A 24 -1.87 -6.78 -13.97
C PHE A 24 -0.50 -7.41 -14.28
N ASN A 25 -0.30 -8.67 -13.89
CA ASN A 25 0.95 -9.39 -14.06
C ASN A 25 1.34 -9.59 -15.54
N LEU A 26 0.38 -9.68 -16.45
CA LEU A 26 0.65 -9.71 -17.90
C LEU A 26 1.35 -8.44 -18.40
N ILE A 27 1.12 -7.31 -17.75
CA ILE A 27 1.71 -6.01 -18.11
C ILE A 27 2.95 -5.74 -17.27
N ALA A 28 2.83 -5.85 -15.95
CA ALA A 28 3.86 -5.53 -14.98
C ALA A 28 5.02 -6.54 -14.94
N GLN A 29 4.76 -7.82 -15.29
CA GLN A 29 5.72 -8.92 -15.38
C GLN A 29 6.61 -9.06 -14.14
N PRO A 30 6.02 -9.28 -12.93
CA PRO A 30 6.80 -9.50 -11.72
C PRO A 30 7.70 -10.74 -11.87
N GLU A 31 8.91 -10.67 -11.33
CA GLU A 31 9.92 -11.74 -11.48
C GLU A 31 9.80 -12.82 -10.39
N GLU A 32 9.43 -12.45 -9.18
CA GLU A 32 9.41 -13.31 -7.97
C GLU A 32 8.21 -12.97 -7.10
N ASP A 33 7.93 -13.83 -6.11
CA ASP A 33 6.96 -13.58 -5.07
C ASP A 33 7.46 -12.53 -4.06
N GLU A 34 6.56 -12.01 -3.23
CA GLU A 34 6.87 -11.07 -2.17
C GLU A 34 7.69 -11.75 -1.07
N GLU A 35 8.75 -11.07 -0.58
CA GLU A 35 9.60 -11.53 0.51
C GLU A 35 9.68 -10.46 1.62
N GLU A 36 9.46 -10.87 2.86
CA GLU A 36 9.50 -9.99 4.03
C GLU A 36 10.82 -10.14 4.81
N PHE A 37 11.35 -9.02 5.26
CA PHE A 37 12.59 -8.91 6.04
C PHE A 37 12.35 -8.11 7.31
N VAL A 38 12.63 -8.72 8.45
CA VAL A 38 12.50 -8.07 9.76
C VAL A 38 13.88 -7.77 10.33
N TYR A 39 14.09 -6.54 10.76
CA TYR A 39 15.31 -6.08 11.43
C TYR A 39 14.99 -5.55 12.80
N ILE A 40 15.75 -5.97 13.80
CA ILE A 40 15.55 -5.59 15.21
C ILE A 40 16.83 -5.12 15.86
N ILE A 41 16.67 -4.28 16.89
CA ILE A 41 17.67 -3.89 17.88
C ILE A 41 17.13 -4.28 19.23
N THR A 42 17.91 -5.05 19.99
CA THR A 42 17.56 -5.46 21.37
C THR A 42 18.58 -4.94 22.36
N ASP A 43 18.18 -4.87 23.62
CA ASP A 43 19.12 -4.65 24.72
C ASP A 43 19.85 -5.97 25.12
N GLU A 44 20.64 -5.90 26.19
CA GLU A 44 21.40 -7.05 26.73
C GLU A 44 20.47 -8.14 27.32
N SER A 45 19.24 -7.77 27.72
CA SER A 45 18.23 -8.70 28.23
C SER A 45 17.45 -9.40 27.10
N GLY A 46 17.57 -8.91 25.86
CA GLY A 46 16.82 -9.37 24.71
C GLY A 46 15.52 -8.60 24.47
N ASP A 47 15.26 -7.55 25.23
CA ASP A 47 14.07 -6.71 25.05
C ASP A 47 14.19 -5.85 23.79
N LEU A 48 13.11 -5.76 23.02
CA LEU A 48 13.06 -5.02 21.75
C LEU A 48 13.12 -3.52 21.98
N LEU A 49 14.17 -2.86 21.47
CA LEU A 49 14.36 -1.42 21.52
C LEU A 49 13.87 -0.70 20.26
N GLY A 50 13.84 -1.40 19.13
CA GLY A 50 13.33 -0.90 17.86
C GLY A 50 13.47 -1.93 16.75
N GLY A 51 12.79 -1.69 15.65
CA GLY A 51 12.86 -2.56 14.48
C GLY A 51 12.24 -1.93 13.25
N CYS A 52 12.40 -2.64 12.13
CA CYS A 52 11.89 -2.29 10.82
C CYS A 52 11.40 -3.54 10.09
N ILE A 53 10.26 -3.43 9.44
CA ILE A 53 9.72 -4.44 8.52
C ILE A 53 9.82 -3.90 7.11
N LEU A 54 10.49 -4.66 6.25
CA LEU A 54 10.68 -4.39 4.83
C LEU A 54 10.05 -5.52 4.03
N SER A 55 9.21 -5.20 3.05
CA SER A 55 8.80 -6.14 2.01
C SER A 55 9.46 -5.80 0.69
N VAL A 56 9.82 -6.81 -0.06
CA VAL A 56 10.31 -6.72 -1.43
C VAL A 56 9.38 -7.51 -2.32
N ASP A 57 8.81 -6.85 -3.32
CA ASP A 57 7.89 -7.46 -4.29
C ASP A 57 8.59 -7.91 -5.58
N GLY A 58 7.87 -8.69 -6.37
CA GLY A 58 8.36 -9.17 -7.67
C GLY A 58 8.57 -8.08 -8.73
N LEU A 59 8.12 -6.85 -8.48
CA LEU A 59 8.40 -5.68 -9.32
C LEU A 59 9.76 -5.06 -9.03
N LYS A 60 10.51 -5.63 -8.08
CA LYS A 60 11.78 -5.09 -7.56
C LYS A 60 11.58 -3.70 -6.94
N THR A 61 10.50 -3.57 -6.18
CA THR A 61 10.27 -2.43 -5.29
C THR A 61 10.29 -2.87 -3.83
N ALA A 62 10.57 -1.95 -2.94
CA ALA A 62 10.74 -2.22 -1.53
C ALA A 62 9.78 -1.34 -0.73
N SER A 63 8.91 -1.93 0.08
CA SER A 63 7.97 -1.23 0.95
C SER A 63 8.42 -1.32 2.40
N ILE A 64 8.57 -0.18 3.06
CA ILE A 64 8.83 -0.13 4.50
C ILE A 64 7.48 -0.03 5.19
N TYR A 65 7.02 -1.14 5.77
CA TYR A 65 5.73 -1.22 6.44
C TYR A 65 5.79 -0.62 7.83
N ASP A 66 6.73 -1.09 8.67
CA ASP A 66 6.86 -0.65 10.04
C ASP A 66 8.28 -0.18 10.34
N LEU A 67 8.39 0.95 11.01
CA LEU A 67 9.63 1.44 11.60
C LEU A 67 9.34 2.00 12.99
N TRP A 68 9.73 1.26 14.00
CA TRP A 68 9.48 1.60 15.39
C TRP A 68 10.77 1.72 16.19
N VAL A 69 10.80 2.68 17.11
CA VAL A 69 11.83 2.78 18.16
C VAL A 69 11.13 3.18 19.46
N GLU A 70 11.43 2.47 20.53
CA GLU A 70 10.95 2.76 21.87
C GLU A 70 11.22 4.22 22.25
N GLU A 71 10.27 4.89 22.88
CA GLU A 71 10.31 6.33 23.13
C GLU A 71 11.58 6.77 23.86
N ALA A 72 11.98 6.02 24.89
CA ALA A 72 13.19 6.30 25.68
C ALA A 72 14.49 6.24 24.87
N PHE A 73 14.47 5.59 23.70
CA PHE A 73 15.63 5.37 22.83
C PHE A 73 15.57 6.18 21.53
N ARG A 74 14.51 6.97 21.33
CA ARG A 74 14.38 7.84 20.15
C ARG A 74 15.48 8.91 20.12
N ARG A 75 15.73 9.48 18.94
CA ARG A 75 16.74 10.52 18.66
C ARG A 75 18.18 10.12 18.96
N GLN A 76 18.46 8.83 19.09
CA GLN A 76 19.79 8.28 19.30
C GLN A 76 20.39 7.63 18.05
N GLY A 77 19.70 7.70 16.89
CA GLY A 77 20.17 7.19 15.62
C GLY A 77 19.69 5.78 15.26
N MET A 78 18.91 5.09 16.13
CA MET A 78 18.41 3.72 15.86
C MET A 78 17.58 3.63 14.59
N ALA A 79 16.55 4.50 14.44
CA ALA A 79 15.72 4.51 13.24
C ALA A 79 16.55 4.75 11.97
N SER A 80 17.57 5.63 12.06
CA SER A 80 18.48 5.88 10.94
C SER A 80 19.38 4.69 10.61
N ALA A 81 19.70 3.86 11.57
CA ALA A 81 20.44 2.63 11.37
C ALA A 81 19.55 1.57 10.72
N LEU A 82 18.31 1.41 11.23
CA LEU A 82 17.33 0.45 10.71
C LEU A 82 16.92 0.75 9.27
N ILE A 83 16.60 2.01 8.93
CA ILE A 83 16.22 2.36 7.56
C ILE A 83 17.36 2.15 6.55
N ARG A 84 18.60 2.44 6.94
CA ARG A 84 19.77 2.16 6.08
C ARG A 84 19.99 0.68 5.88
N GLU A 85 19.73 -0.14 6.90
CA GLU A 85 19.82 -1.60 6.78
C GLU A 85 18.74 -2.14 5.85
N ALA A 86 17.48 -1.67 6.00
CA ALA A 86 16.39 -2.01 5.08
C ALA A 86 16.71 -1.60 3.63
N GLU A 87 17.22 -0.38 3.42
CA GLU A 87 17.63 0.08 2.10
C GLU A 87 18.82 -0.72 1.53
N ARG A 88 19.73 -1.19 2.37
CA ARG A 88 20.83 -2.07 1.96
C ARG A 88 20.26 -3.38 1.44
N GLU A 89 19.41 -4.01 2.23
CA GLU A 89 18.74 -5.26 1.82
C GLU A 89 17.99 -5.07 0.50
N ALA A 90 17.16 -4.03 0.41
CA ALA A 90 16.42 -3.74 -0.81
C ALA A 90 17.33 -3.64 -2.06
N ARG A 91 18.51 -3.00 -1.92
CA ARG A 91 19.50 -2.94 -3.02
C ARG A 91 20.11 -4.31 -3.33
N GLU A 92 20.37 -5.13 -2.32
CA GLU A 92 20.90 -6.49 -2.50
C GLU A 92 19.90 -7.41 -3.20
N GLN A 93 18.59 -7.18 -2.97
CA GLN A 93 17.48 -7.83 -3.69
C GLN A 93 17.21 -7.23 -5.09
N GLY A 94 17.97 -6.21 -5.49
CA GLY A 94 17.86 -5.59 -6.80
C GLY A 94 16.76 -4.55 -6.92
N CYS A 95 16.20 -4.08 -5.80
CA CYS A 95 15.15 -3.07 -5.82
C CYS A 95 15.69 -1.72 -6.34
N TYR A 96 14.90 -1.10 -7.22
CA TYR A 96 15.21 0.21 -7.77
C TYR A 96 14.49 1.35 -7.06
N LEU A 97 13.44 1.04 -6.30
CA LEU A 97 12.57 2.00 -5.63
C LEU A 97 12.28 1.52 -4.20
N ALA A 98 12.31 2.43 -3.24
CA ALA A 98 11.78 2.24 -1.90
C ALA A 98 10.58 3.14 -1.67
N MET A 99 9.56 2.63 -0.99
CA MET A 99 8.31 3.31 -0.68
C MET A 99 8.03 3.23 0.82
N VAL A 100 7.37 4.26 1.34
CA VAL A 100 6.88 4.29 2.72
C VAL A 100 5.64 5.15 2.83
N GLY A 101 4.64 4.64 3.55
CA GLY A 101 3.49 5.41 4.03
C GLY A 101 3.77 5.97 5.42
N THR A 102 3.35 7.21 5.70
CA THR A 102 3.47 7.80 7.04
C THR A 102 2.40 8.85 7.26
N PHE A 103 1.84 8.89 8.47
CA PHE A 103 0.84 9.88 8.83
C PHE A 103 1.47 11.19 9.33
N ASP A 104 0.69 12.28 9.36
CA ASP A 104 1.11 13.61 9.81
C ASP A 104 1.57 13.64 11.28
N TRP A 105 1.07 12.73 12.12
CA TRP A 105 1.51 12.58 13.51
C TRP A 105 2.74 11.67 13.69
N GLN A 106 3.20 11.01 12.64
CA GLN A 106 4.37 10.13 12.67
C GLN A 106 5.66 10.89 12.28
N ALA A 107 6.42 10.43 11.31
CA ALA A 107 7.80 10.85 11.14
C ALA A 107 8.16 11.30 9.70
N LYS A 108 7.26 12.00 8.98
CA LYS A 108 7.53 12.48 7.61
C LYS A 108 8.90 13.17 7.48
N SER A 109 9.22 14.09 8.39
CA SER A 109 10.49 14.82 8.37
C SER A 109 11.73 13.95 8.59
N PHE A 110 11.57 12.76 9.17
CA PHE A 110 12.65 11.78 9.29
C PHE A 110 12.95 11.19 7.92
N TYR A 111 11.94 10.79 7.16
CA TYR A 111 12.11 10.25 5.81
C TYR A 111 12.65 11.29 4.84
N ASP A 112 12.20 12.55 4.91
CA ASP A 112 12.74 13.65 4.12
C ASP A 112 14.28 13.76 4.31
N LYS A 113 14.78 13.64 5.55
CA LYS A 113 16.22 13.66 5.87
C LYS A 113 16.99 12.45 5.36
N HIS A 114 16.30 11.35 5.06
CA HIS A 114 16.87 10.13 4.48
C HIS A 114 16.72 10.08 2.96
N GLY A 115 16.34 11.21 2.32
CA GLY A 115 16.26 11.33 0.88
C GLY A 115 14.98 10.75 0.25
N TYR A 116 13.97 10.48 1.06
CA TYR A 116 12.64 10.18 0.55
C TYR A 116 11.95 11.47 0.10
N MET A 117 11.25 11.40 -1.00
CA MET A 117 10.51 12.52 -1.57
C MET A 117 9.01 12.24 -1.49
N LEU A 118 8.24 13.27 -1.16
CA LEU A 118 6.78 13.21 -1.16
C LEU A 118 6.27 12.94 -2.57
N ASN A 119 5.52 11.86 -2.71
CA ASN A 119 4.90 11.46 -3.96
C ASN A 119 3.40 11.76 -3.99
N ASP A 120 2.71 11.47 -2.87
CA ASP A 120 1.28 11.70 -2.73
C ASP A 120 0.90 12.12 -1.32
N THR A 121 -0.29 12.76 -1.20
CA THR A 121 -0.91 13.13 0.07
C THR A 121 -2.40 12.79 0.02
N MET A 122 -2.82 11.84 0.82
CA MET A 122 -4.23 11.55 1.07
C MET A 122 -4.71 12.39 2.25
N THR A 123 -5.62 13.33 1.98
CA THR A 123 -6.16 14.24 2.99
C THR A 123 -7.49 13.72 3.52
N GLY A 124 -7.63 13.66 4.83
CA GLY A 124 -8.89 13.28 5.50
C GLY A 124 -9.03 11.77 5.75
N VAL A 125 -7.96 11.01 5.62
CA VAL A 125 -7.89 9.57 5.95
C VAL A 125 -6.69 9.35 6.89
N PRO A 126 -6.94 9.19 8.21
CA PRO A 126 -8.20 9.38 8.96
C PRO A 126 -8.71 10.84 8.92
N LYS A 127 -9.98 11.02 9.25
CA LYS A 127 -10.62 12.35 9.26
C LYS A 127 -9.84 13.37 10.10
N GLY A 128 -9.46 14.50 9.49
CA GLY A 128 -8.70 15.57 10.14
C GLY A 128 -7.18 15.39 10.06
N HIS A 129 -6.71 14.33 9.44
CA HIS A 129 -5.30 14.00 9.28
C HIS A 129 -4.88 13.87 7.81
N GLU A 130 -3.59 13.68 7.59
CA GLU A 130 -2.98 13.45 6.29
C GLU A 130 -2.12 12.18 6.33
N HIS A 131 -2.22 11.38 5.27
CA HIS A 131 -1.32 10.27 5.02
C HIS A 131 -0.45 10.59 3.81
N TYR A 132 0.85 10.44 3.97
CA TYR A 132 1.87 10.74 2.96
C TYR A 132 2.44 9.47 2.38
N MET A 133 2.48 9.36 1.06
CA MET A 133 3.28 8.38 0.35
C MET A 133 4.62 9.04 -0.04
N LEU A 134 5.71 8.46 0.41
CA LEU A 134 7.06 8.92 0.08
C LEU A 134 7.83 7.82 -0.64
N THR A 135 8.70 8.24 -1.56
CA THR A 135 9.51 7.31 -2.33
C THR A 135 10.97 7.74 -2.40
N LYS A 136 11.87 6.76 -2.55
CA LYS A 136 13.31 6.98 -2.77
C LYS A 136 13.82 6.06 -3.86
N ARG A 137 14.47 6.64 -4.86
CA ARG A 137 15.17 5.85 -5.90
C ARG A 137 16.43 5.25 -5.31
N LEU A 138 16.54 3.93 -5.38
CA LEU A 138 17.67 3.18 -4.86
C LEU A 138 18.77 2.97 -5.93
N ASP A 139 18.37 2.91 -7.20
CA ASP A 139 19.24 2.70 -8.37
C ASP A 139 20.01 3.95 -8.81
N ARG A 140 19.57 5.15 -8.41
CA ARG A 140 20.17 6.45 -8.78
C ARG A 140 20.94 7.11 -7.63
N SER A 141 20.90 6.52 -6.44
CA SER A 141 21.57 7.07 -5.27
C SER A 141 23.09 6.90 -5.41
N THR A 142 23.80 8.02 -5.49
CA THR A 142 25.28 8.08 -5.43
C THR A 142 25.79 8.08 -3.98
N GLU A 143 24.90 7.94 -3.01
CA GLU A 143 25.31 7.81 -1.62
C GLU A 143 26.12 6.51 -1.49
N GLU A 144 27.44 6.65 -1.27
CA GLU A 144 28.24 5.54 -0.80
C GLU A 144 27.52 4.95 0.42
N TYR A 145 27.22 3.65 0.34
CA TYR A 145 26.76 2.90 1.51
C TYR A 145 27.79 3.12 2.63
N ILE A 146 27.49 4.02 3.52
CA ILE A 146 28.22 4.13 4.79
C ILE A 146 27.64 3.02 5.66
N PRO A 147 28.38 1.93 5.91
CA PRO A 147 27.92 0.87 6.78
C PRO A 147 27.36 1.49 8.06
N SER A 148 26.16 1.11 8.44
CA SER A 148 25.51 1.61 9.65
C SER A 148 26.19 1.11 10.92
N ASN A 149 27.44 0.69 10.80
CA ASN A 149 28.28 0.35 11.95
C ASN A 149 28.61 1.63 12.71
N THR A 150 27.60 2.21 13.29
CA THR A 150 27.76 3.25 14.30
C THR A 150 28.40 2.69 15.58
N GLY A 151 28.75 1.38 15.59
CA GLY A 151 29.35 0.69 16.73
C GLY A 151 28.51 0.71 18.02
N LYS A 152 27.34 1.35 17.96
CA LYS A 152 26.49 1.61 19.12
C LYS A 152 25.35 0.59 19.24
N TYR A 153 24.85 0.08 18.10
CA TYR A 153 23.74 -0.86 18.09
C TYR A 153 24.04 -2.03 17.18
N GLU A 154 23.72 -3.24 17.64
CA GLU A 154 23.74 -4.44 16.83
C GLU A 154 22.34 -4.63 16.21
N ILE A 155 22.26 -4.58 14.88
CA ILE A 155 21.04 -4.91 14.14
C ILE A 155 21.06 -6.40 13.85
N LYS A 156 19.96 -7.08 14.19
CA LYS A 156 19.78 -8.52 13.99
C LYS A 156 18.62 -8.78 13.05
N ARG A 157 18.65 -9.91 12.37
CA ARG A 157 17.45 -10.45 11.72
C ARG A 157 16.46 -10.85 12.80
N GLY A 158 15.24 -10.33 12.69
CA GLY A 158 14.08 -10.74 13.45
C GLY A 158 13.31 -11.85 12.72
N GLY A 159 12.26 -12.34 13.36
CA GLY A 159 11.32 -13.29 12.81
C GLY A 159 9.88 -12.81 12.97
N GLU A 160 8.92 -13.67 12.63
CA GLU A 160 7.49 -13.39 12.65
C GLU A 160 7.00 -12.79 13.98
N LYS A 161 7.46 -13.32 15.13
CA LYS A 161 7.11 -12.76 16.44
C LYS A 161 7.61 -11.34 16.66
N ASP A 162 8.78 -11.02 16.14
CA ASP A 162 9.33 -9.66 16.24
C ASP A 162 8.51 -8.71 15.36
N ALA A 163 8.10 -9.15 14.17
CA ALA A 163 7.19 -8.42 13.29
C ALA A 163 5.86 -8.13 13.99
N GLU A 164 5.21 -9.15 14.56
CA GLU A 164 3.96 -9.01 15.32
C GLU A 164 4.09 -7.98 16.45
N ILE A 165 5.20 -8.01 17.19
CA ILE A 165 5.46 -7.04 18.29
C ILE A 165 5.62 -5.62 17.73
N LEU A 166 6.38 -5.44 16.64
CA LEU A 166 6.61 -4.14 16.01
C LEU A 166 5.30 -3.55 15.51
N SER A 167 4.54 -4.30 14.72
CA SER A 167 3.24 -3.88 14.17
C SER A 167 2.24 -3.59 15.29
N GLY A 168 2.22 -4.40 16.35
CA GLY A 168 1.38 -4.16 17.52
C GLY A 168 1.70 -2.84 18.22
N LYS A 169 2.99 -2.51 18.40
CA LYS A 169 3.43 -1.23 19.01
C LYS A 169 3.06 -0.03 18.16
N LEU A 170 3.25 -0.11 16.84
CA LEU A 170 2.88 0.97 15.92
C LEU A 170 1.36 1.15 15.90
N HIS A 171 0.61 0.07 15.82
CA HIS A 171 -0.85 0.09 15.89
C HIS A 171 -1.40 0.70 17.18
N GLU A 172 -0.81 0.35 18.34
CA GLU A 172 -1.17 0.93 19.64
C GLU A 172 -0.90 2.45 19.66
N TYR A 173 0.24 2.88 19.15
CA TYR A 173 0.61 4.27 19.04
C TYR A 173 -0.36 5.06 18.14
N ASP A 174 -0.67 4.55 16.97
CA ASP A 174 -1.55 5.20 16.01
C ASP A 174 -3.00 5.24 16.51
N SER A 175 -3.48 4.15 17.12
CA SER A 175 -4.82 4.07 17.71
C SER A 175 -5.04 5.00 18.90
N ALA A 176 -3.96 5.37 19.62
CA ALA A 176 -4.04 6.37 20.69
C ALA A 176 -4.24 7.79 20.15
N ILE A 177 -3.84 8.07 18.91
CA ILE A 177 -3.95 9.39 18.26
C ILE A 177 -5.22 9.44 17.40
N ALA A 178 -5.41 8.45 16.56
CA ALA A 178 -6.53 8.32 15.64
C ALA A 178 -7.20 6.94 15.84
N PRO A 179 -8.13 6.80 16.79
CA PRO A 179 -8.84 5.54 17.01
C PRO A 179 -9.63 5.13 15.76
N ARG A 180 -9.62 3.85 15.45
CA ARG A 180 -10.47 3.31 14.39
C ARG A 180 -11.94 3.44 14.78
N GLU A 181 -12.79 3.87 13.84
CA GLU A 181 -14.21 4.06 14.05
C GLU A 181 -14.99 2.74 14.02
N HIS A 182 -14.47 1.77 13.26
CA HIS A 182 -15.07 0.44 13.11
C HIS A 182 -14.00 -0.57 12.65
N GLU A 183 -14.34 -1.84 12.64
CA GLU A 183 -13.55 -2.90 12.00
C GLU A 183 -13.61 -2.78 10.47
N TYR A 184 -12.68 -3.47 9.78
CA TYR A 184 -12.69 -3.54 8.32
C TYR A 184 -14.03 -4.06 7.79
N ILE A 185 -14.60 -3.36 6.80
CA ILE A 185 -15.87 -3.70 6.16
C ILE A 185 -15.58 -4.19 4.76
N PRO A 186 -15.60 -5.51 4.49
CA PRO A 186 -15.37 -6.04 3.16
C PRO A 186 -16.53 -5.73 2.22
N LEU A 187 -16.21 -5.31 1.01
CA LEU A 187 -17.16 -5.00 -0.05
C LEU A 187 -16.78 -5.77 -1.31
N SER A 188 -17.72 -6.57 -1.83
CA SER A 188 -17.48 -7.31 -3.05
C SER A 188 -18.76 -7.60 -3.80
N LYS A 189 -18.71 -7.49 -5.14
CA LYS A 189 -19.83 -7.78 -6.03
C LYS A 189 -19.34 -8.49 -7.28
N LYS A 190 -20.20 -9.35 -7.82
CA LYS A 190 -19.99 -10.04 -9.07
C LYS A 190 -21.14 -9.86 -10.05
N ILE A 191 -20.84 -10.01 -11.32
CA ILE A 191 -21.77 -10.11 -12.41
C ILE A 191 -21.54 -11.46 -13.09
N MET A 192 -22.61 -12.20 -13.36
CA MET A 192 -22.56 -13.50 -14.05
C MET A 192 -23.27 -13.42 -15.41
N ASP A 193 -22.80 -14.24 -16.33
CA ASP A 193 -23.50 -14.51 -17.59
C ASP A 193 -24.71 -15.45 -17.39
N GLU A 194 -25.41 -15.75 -18.46
CA GLU A 194 -26.58 -16.65 -18.46
C GLU A 194 -26.24 -18.10 -18.08
N ASN A 195 -24.97 -18.50 -18.15
CA ASN A 195 -24.49 -19.83 -17.80
C ASN A 195 -23.99 -19.90 -16.34
N GLY A 196 -24.05 -18.79 -15.61
CA GLY A 196 -23.57 -18.70 -14.23
C GLY A 196 -22.06 -18.48 -14.07
N ARG A 197 -21.35 -18.14 -15.16
CA ARG A 197 -19.91 -17.81 -15.10
C ARG A 197 -19.74 -16.36 -14.64
N ILE A 198 -18.85 -16.12 -13.69
CA ILE A 198 -18.46 -14.76 -13.28
C ILE A 198 -17.73 -14.09 -14.46
N ILE A 199 -18.22 -12.94 -14.89
CA ILE A 199 -17.69 -12.19 -16.03
C ILE A 199 -17.15 -10.82 -15.65
N ALA A 200 -17.45 -10.34 -14.43
CA ALA A 200 -16.95 -9.08 -13.91
C ALA A 200 -17.19 -9.02 -12.41
N GLY A 201 -16.43 -8.17 -11.71
CA GLY A 201 -16.64 -7.93 -10.30
C GLY A 201 -15.67 -6.91 -9.73
N PHE A 202 -15.88 -6.58 -8.46
CA PHE A 202 -14.94 -5.88 -7.62
C PHE A 202 -14.80 -6.57 -6.26
N ALA A 203 -13.64 -6.40 -5.64
CA ALA A 203 -13.33 -6.74 -4.27
C ALA A 203 -12.54 -5.60 -3.63
N GLY A 204 -12.69 -5.43 -2.32
CA GLY A 204 -12.03 -4.41 -1.52
C GLY A 204 -12.81 -4.14 -0.24
N GLY A 205 -12.68 -2.94 0.33
CA GLY A 205 -13.41 -2.60 1.54
C GLY A 205 -13.19 -1.18 2.04
N VAL A 206 -13.69 -0.96 3.24
CA VAL A 206 -13.52 0.28 4.00
C VAL A 206 -12.79 -0.05 5.29
N ASP A 207 -11.66 0.59 5.53
CA ASP A 207 -10.90 0.43 6.76
C ASP A 207 -11.50 1.24 7.92
N GLY A 208 -11.02 1.01 9.13
CA GLY A 208 -11.53 1.68 10.32
C GLY A 208 -11.27 3.18 10.40
N TRP A 209 -10.59 3.76 9.43
CA TRP A 209 -10.35 5.20 9.28
C TRP A 209 -11.10 5.81 8.10
N ASN A 210 -12.08 5.07 7.57
CA ASN A 210 -12.83 5.42 6.38
C ASN A 210 -11.96 5.61 5.12
N GLY A 211 -10.81 4.92 5.09
CA GLY A 211 -10.04 4.69 3.88
C GLY A 211 -10.68 3.59 3.04
N THR A 212 -10.33 3.53 1.76
CA THR A 212 -10.81 2.50 0.85
C THR A 212 -9.65 1.70 0.30
N ASP A 213 -9.75 0.38 0.42
CA ASP A 213 -8.89 -0.56 -0.27
C ASP A 213 -9.66 -1.14 -1.46
N ILE A 214 -9.09 -1.03 -2.65
CA ILE A 214 -9.65 -1.63 -3.86
C ILE A 214 -8.67 -2.69 -4.35
N ASP A 215 -8.91 -3.92 -3.94
CA ASP A 215 -8.05 -5.05 -4.27
C ASP A 215 -8.22 -5.45 -5.74
N ALA A 216 -9.46 -5.36 -6.24
CA ALA A 216 -9.79 -5.71 -7.61
C ALA A 216 -10.97 -4.93 -8.17
N LEU A 217 -10.86 -4.53 -9.45
CA LEU A 217 -11.96 -4.15 -10.32
C LEU A 217 -11.71 -4.78 -11.69
N TRP A 218 -12.43 -5.84 -11.99
CA TRP A 218 -12.16 -6.66 -13.15
C TRP A 218 -13.39 -6.88 -14.03
N VAL A 219 -13.15 -6.89 -15.35
CA VAL A 219 -14.14 -7.27 -16.39
C VAL A 219 -13.45 -8.19 -17.39
N GLU A 220 -14.06 -9.36 -17.65
CA GLU A 220 -13.60 -10.30 -18.67
C GLU A 220 -13.47 -9.61 -20.03
N GLU A 221 -12.43 -9.89 -20.79
CA GLU A 221 -12.03 -9.15 -21.99
C GLU A 221 -13.17 -9.02 -23.00
N GLU A 222 -13.89 -10.10 -23.28
CA GLU A 222 -15.02 -10.13 -24.22
C GLU A 222 -16.23 -9.27 -23.81
N TYR A 223 -16.28 -8.84 -22.53
CA TYR A 223 -17.34 -7.99 -21.97
C TYR A 223 -16.91 -6.56 -21.72
N ARG A 224 -15.67 -6.19 -22.06
CA ARG A 224 -15.17 -4.82 -21.93
C ARG A 224 -15.86 -3.89 -22.92
N ASP A 225 -15.70 -2.59 -22.70
CA ASP A 225 -16.28 -1.50 -23.52
C ASP A 225 -17.80 -1.47 -23.61
N GLN A 226 -18.50 -2.25 -22.77
CA GLN A 226 -19.96 -2.30 -22.69
C GLN A 226 -20.51 -1.52 -21.46
N GLY A 227 -19.66 -0.76 -20.76
CA GLY A 227 -20.03 0.02 -19.59
C GLY A 227 -20.09 -0.76 -18.26
N ILE A 228 -19.79 -2.06 -18.26
CA ILE A 228 -19.87 -2.92 -17.06
C ILE A 228 -18.89 -2.43 -15.98
N GLY A 229 -17.66 -2.12 -16.32
CA GLY A 229 -16.69 -1.60 -15.37
C GLY A 229 -17.15 -0.29 -14.71
N SER A 230 -17.77 0.62 -15.46
CA SER A 230 -18.33 1.86 -14.90
C SER A 230 -19.52 1.61 -13.98
N GLN A 231 -20.33 0.59 -14.24
CA GLN A 231 -21.43 0.19 -13.36
C GLN A 231 -20.90 -0.42 -12.05
N LEU A 232 -19.87 -1.26 -12.10
CA LEU A 232 -19.21 -1.81 -10.92
C LEU A 232 -18.58 -0.72 -10.07
N LEU A 233 -17.85 0.20 -10.69
CA LEU A 233 -17.22 1.32 -9.97
C LEU A 233 -18.27 2.22 -9.31
N ALA A 234 -19.36 2.53 -10.00
CA ALA A 234 -20.46 3.33 -9.43
C ALA A 234 -21.15 2.62 -8.25
N GLU A 235 -21.28 1.30 -8.29
CA GLU A 235 -21.83 0.52 -7.17
C GLU A 235 -20.85 0.50 -6.00
N LEU A 236 -19.56 0.33 -6.23
CA LEU A 236 -18.53 0.41 -5.20
C LEU A 236 -18.53 1.80 -4.54
N GLU A 237 -18.54 2.87 -5.33
CA GLU A 237 -18.65 4.25 -4.84
C GLU A 237 -19.90 4.48 -3.97
N ARG A 238 -21.02 3.88 -4.35
CA ARG A 238 -22.25 3.94 -3.55
C ARG A 238 -22.08 3.22 -2.20
N GLU A 239 -21.54 1.99 -2.21
CA GLU A 239 -21.36 1.20 -0.99
C GLU A 239 -20.35 1.84 -0.03
N VAL A 240 -19.19 2.30 -0.52
CA VAL A 240 -18.20 2.98 0.33
C VAL A 240 -18.77 4.28 0.92
N LYS A 241 -19.56 5.03 0.15
CA LYS A 241 -20.24 6.23 0.65
C LYS A 241 -21.27 5.92 1.73
N GLU A 242 -22.04 4.85 1.58
CA GLU A 242 -22.99 4.38 2.60
C GLU A 242 -22.29 3.96 3.90
N ASN A 243 -21.01 3.59 3.82
CA ASN A 243 -20.14 3.26 4.96
C ASN A 243 -19.29 4.45 5.46
N GLY A 244 -19.62 5.68 5.06
CA GLY A 244 -19.05 6.90 5.64
C GLY A 244 -17.84 7.49 4.91
N VAL A 245 -17.48 6.95 3.75
CA VAL A 245 -16.38 7.48 2.93
C VAL A 245 -16.85 8.69 2.13
N ASP A 246 -16.20 9.83 2.32
CA ASP A 246 -16.48 11.07 1.58
C ASP A 246 -15.58 11.27 0.35
N VAL A 247 -14.41 10.66 0.37
CA VAL A 247 -13.39 10.77 -0.70
C VAL A 247 -12.79 9.39 -0.97
N MET A 248 -12.84 8.97 -2.21
CA MET A 248 -12.24 7.72 -2.65
C MET A 248 -10.92 7.98 -3.34
N PHE A 249 -9.88 7.27 -2.91
CA PHE A 249 -8.54 7.30 -3.50
C PHE A 249 -8.32 6.04 -4.30
N ILE A 250 -7.63 6.15 -5.42
CA ILE A 250 -7.27 5.04 -6.29
C ILE A 250 -5.86 5.21 -6.83
N GLU A 251 -5.22 4.10 -7.08
CA GLU A 251 -4.00 4.01 -7.87
C GLU A 251 -4.34 3.50 -9.28
N ALA A 252 -4.05 4.32 -10.26
CA ALA A 252 -4.29 4.00 -11.66
C ALA A 252 -2.97 4.02 -12.43
N PHE A 253 -2.84 3.14 -13.41
CA PHE A 253 -1.64 3.08 -14.25
C PHE A 253 -1.91 3.70 -15.62
N ASP A 254 -0.84 3.98 -16.36
CA ASP A 254 -0.92 4.57 -17.70
C ASP A 254 -1.80 3.77 -18.66
N TRP A 255 -1.95 2.46 -18.46
CA TRP A 255 -2.84 1.61 -19.29
C TRP A 255 -4.32 1.65 -18.87
N ASN A 256 -4.67 2.11 -17.67
CA ASN A 256 -6.07 2.15 -17.19
C ASN A 256 -6.54 3.52 -16.66
N VAL A 257 -5.65 4.51 -16.52
CA VAL A 257 -5.97 5.86 -16.02
C VAL A 257 -7.10 6.53 -16.79
N GLY A 258 -7.22 6.25 -18.08
CA GLY A 258 -8.30 6.76 -18.93
C GLY A 258 -9.70 6.30 -18.51
N PHE A 259 -9.80 5.07 -17.99
CA PHE A 259 -11.05 4.54 -17.45
C PHE A 259 -11.49 5.33 -16.21
N PHE A 260 -10.59 5.58 -15.27
CA PHE A 260 -10.90 6.30 -14.04
C PHE A 260 -11.22 7.77 -14.31
N LYS A 261 -10.47 8.44 -15.20
CA LYS A 261 -10.78 9.82 -15.64
C LYS A 261 -12.19 9.92 -16.22
N LYS A 262 -12.60 8.97 -17.08
CA LYS A 262 -13.95 8.92 -17.64
C LYS A 262 -15.04 8.74 -16.58
N ASN A 263 -14.72 8.17 -15.41
CA ASN A 263 -15.63 7.94 -14.31
C ASN A 263 -15.53 9.03 -13.21
N GLY A 264 -14.87 10.17 -13.48
CA GLY A 264 -14.88 11.33 -12.61
C GLY A 264 -13.69 11.44 -11.64
N TYR A 265 -12.68 10.59 -11.77
CA TYR A 265 -11.41 10.72 -11.05
C TYR A 265 -10.50 11.70 -11.81
N GLU A 266 -10.78 12.98 -11.69
CA GLU A 266 -10.06 14.02 -12.43
C GLU A 266 -8.85 14.54 -11.68
N ARG A 267 -8.91 14.54 -10.34
CA ARG A 267 -7.83 15.07 -9.52
C ARG A 267 -6.73 14.04 -9.36
N VAL A 268 -5.56 14.34 -9.92
CA VAL A 268 -4.31 13.61 -9.69
C VAL A 268 -3.62 14.27 -8.50
N THR A 269 -3.39 13.53 -7.43
CA THR A 269 -2.75 13.99 -6.19
C THR A 269 -1.28 13.68 -6.16
N GLY A 270 -0.89 12.59 -6.82
CA GLY A 270 0.50 12.15 -6.95
C GLY A 270 0.73 11.35 -8.23
N MET A 271 2.00 11.16 -8.56
CA MET A 271 2.40 10.38 -9.73
C MET A 271 3.75 9.73 -9.44
N LEU A 272 3.85 8.45 -9.73
CA LEU A 272 5.07 7.68 -9.58
C LEU A 272 5.55 7.21 -10.95
N GLU A 273 6.62 7.82 -11.43
CA GLU A 273 7.24 7.47 -12.71
C GLU A 273 8.07 6.19 -12.58
N ASP A 274 8.04 5.38 -13.64
CA ASP A 274 8.80 4.13 -13.73
C ASP A 274 8.36 3.10 -12.66
N TYR A 275 7.04 3.04 -12.40
CA TYR A 275 6.41 2.07 -11.50
C TYR A 275 5.07 1.54 -12.06
N PRO A 276 4.96 0.22 -12.36
CA PRO A 276 6.08 -0.71 -12.50
C PRO A 276 7.09 -0.22 -13.54
N LYS A 277 8.29 -0.78 -13.56
CA LYS A 277 9.37 -0.30 -14.43
C LYS A 277 8.92 -0.10 -15.88
N GLY A 278 9.11 1.11 -16.41
CA GLY A 278 8.67 1.51 -17.74
C GLY A 278 7.24 2.07 -17.81
N HIS A 279 6.51 2.09 -16.71
CA HIS A 279 5.13 2.58 -16.60
C HIS A 279 4.99 3.75 -15.62
N VAL A 280 3.80 4.31 -15.54
CA VAL A 280 3.49 5.41 -14.61
C VAL A 280 2.25 5.05 -13.82
N MET A 281 2.34 5.15 -12.48
CA MET A 281 1.21 5.09 -11.58
C MET A 281 0.73 6.50 -11.24
N TYR A 282 -0.57 6.69 -11.21
CA TYR A 282 -1.26 7.94 -10.87
C TYR A 282 -2.07 7.73 -9.60
N CYS A 283 -1.79 8.50 -8.56
CA CYS A 283 -2.66 8.59 -7.40
C CYS A 283 -3.79 9.56 -7.72
N MET A 284 -5.02 9.11 -7.66
CA MET A 284 -6.20 9.88 -8.07
C MET A 284 -7.25 9.88 -6.98
N GLN A 285 -8.07 10.93 -6.93
CA GLN A 285 -9.17 11.00 -5.98
C GLN A 285 -10.46 11.49 -6.61
N LYS A 286 -11.57 11.10 -5.98
CA LYS A 286 -12.93 11.57 -6.29
C LYS A 286 -13.70 11.80 -5.00
N SER A 287 -14.35 12.96 -4.89
CA SER A 287 -15.37 13.20 -3.83
C SER A 287 -16.65 12.47 -4.20
N LEU A 288 -17.23 11.76 -3.23
CA LEU A 288 -18.41 10.92 -3.42
C LEU A 288 -19.72 11.66 -3.06
#